data_be8bed16bbfa1e126440914df1971e04
#
_entry.id   be8bed16bbfa1e126440914df1971e04
#
_cell.length_a   1.000
_cell.length_b   1.000
_cell.length_c   1.000
_cell.angle_alpha   90.00
_cell.angle_beta   90.00
_cell.angle_gamma   90.00
#
_symmetry.space_group_name_H-M   'P 1'
#
loop_
_entity.id
_entity.type
_entity.pdbx_description
1 polymer ?
#
loop_
_entity_poly.entity_id
_entity_poly.type
_entity_poly.pdbx_seq_one_letter_code
_entity_poly.pdbx_strand_id
1 'polypeptide(L)'
;MMRSIWRLGQTEGMSVSSPGVMRRWVFPVLRLVVFAAIAAALVKLAFFSGATAGADGVRPTGVVSEPTTTVASGSIRNDLTLDATVFADAAAPVRATAAGEVTKVVVAPGAAVDAGTPVAVVKQQLATPAADGSPRYGTVTITAGAAGTVSAVDVLVGQQVAVGDVLAQVAPPTFNVTGSIAAVQQYRLLTKPTEAKVTIAGGPAPFTCTGLSVSAPLAGASAGSDGSAQAPAPSAGSPSGAGSTGGPTVRCAVPADVTVFAGLAAKLTISAGSADDALIVPATAVEGAGAAGTVYRPAADGGAPTAVKVELGIFDGQQVQIVSGLKKGDQILQFVPSKVDEQAAANGIAG
;
A
#
# COMPACT_ATOMS: atom_id res chain seq x y z
N MET A 1 -48.05 -44.48 20.73
CA MET A 1 -48.74 -44.89 21.97
C MET A 1 -49.78 -43.82 22.29
N MET A 2 -50.93 -44.18 22.08
CA MET A 2 -52.08 -44.37 23.02
C MET A 2 -52.78 -43.05 23.27
N ARG A 3 -53.96 -42.83 22.64
CA ARG A 3 -55.34 -43.20 23.13
C ARG A 3 -55.72 -42.37 24.32
N SER A 4 -56.85 -41.70 24.48
CA SER A 4 -58.28 -42.04 24.18
C SER A 4 -59.13 -40.84 24.62
N ILE A 5 -60.13 -40.41 23.84
CA ILE A 5 -61.56 -40.83 23.92
C ILE A 5 -62.27 -40.26 25.14
N TRP A 6 -63.43 -39.58 24.96
CA TRP A 6 -64.83 -39.83 25.33
C TRP A 6 -65.54 -38.47 25.51
N ARG A 7 -66.45 -38.10 24.66
CA ARG A 7 -67.85 -38.47 24.52
C ARG A 7 -68.81 -37.89 25.60
N LEU A 8 -69.84 -37.30 25.03
CA LEU A 8 -71.25 -37.39 25.36
C LEU A 8 -71.88 -36.45 26.40
N GLY A 9 -73.01 -35.91 26.00
CA GLY A 9 -74.35 -35.89 26.46
C GLY A 9 -75.10 -34.64 26.00
N GLN A 10 -75.86 -34.69 25.01
CA GLN A 10 -77.30 -34.72 24.82
C GLN A 10 -78.14 -34.25 26.09
N THR A 11 -79.07 -33.31 25.92
CA THR A 11 -80.51 -33.52 25.62
C THR A 11 -81.18 -32.16 25.53
N GLU A 12 -82.04 -32.00 24.52
CA GLU A 12 -83.46 -31.78 24.47
C GLU A 12 -83.99 -30.55 25.21
N GLY A 13 -84.85 -29.74 24.67
CA GLY A 13 -85.88 -29.89 23.72
C GLY A 13 -86.77 -28.64 23.63
N MET A 14 -87.52 -28.64 22.55
CA MET A 14 -88.84 -28.02 22.34
C MET A 14 -89.00 -26.53 22.59
N SER A 15 -89.66 -25.73 21.81
CA SER A 15 -90.69 -25.94 20.73
C SER A 15 -90.97 -24.58 20.08
N VAL A 16 -91.14 -24.63 18.75
CA VAL A 16 -92.23 -24.02 17.96
C VAL A 16 -92.72 -22.58 18.28
N SER A 17 -92.52 -21.68 17.32
CA SER A 17 -93.57 -21.11 16.48
C SER A 17 -93.04 -20.14 15.46
N SER A 18 -93.39 -20.36 14.19
CA SER A 18 -93.36 -19.41 13.08
C SER A 18 -94.32 -18.25 13.35
N PRO A 19 -94.04 -17.07 12.76
CA PRO A 19 -94.39 -16.88 11.38
C PRO A 19 -93.34 -16.04 10.61
N GLY A 20 -93.02 -16.57 9.45
CA GLY A 20 -92.30 -15.81 8.50
C GLY A 20 -93.18 -14.75 7.83
N VAL A 21 -92.63 -13.62 7.68
CA VAL A 21 -92.78 -12.61 6.63
C VAL A 21 -91.74 -11.48 6.91
N MET A 22 -91.46 -11.22 8.19
CA MET A 22 -90.55 -10.15 8.63
C MET A 22 -89.02 -10.49 8.34
N ARG A 23 -88.74 -11.78 8.17
CA ARG A 23 -87.34 -12.25 8.05
C ARG A 23 -86.77 -12.14 6.61
N ARG A 24 -87.67 -11.97 5.64
CA ARG A 24 -87.22 -11.96 4.22
C ARG A 24 -86.85 -10.58 3.68
N TRP A 25 -87.34 -9.51 4.35
CA TRP A 25 -87.09 -8.13 3.95
C TRP A 25 -86.26 -7.32 4.94
N VAL A 26 -86.42 -7.58 6.21
CA VAL A 26 -85.74 -6.81 7.31
C VAL A 26 -84.29 -7.19 7.40
N PHE A 27 -83.93 -8.44 7.22
CA PHE A 27 -82.53 -8.88 7.24
C PHE A 27 -81.68 -8.30 6.11
N PRO A 28 -82.12 -8.31 4.82
CA PRO A 28 -81.30 -7.71 3.78
C PRO A 28 -81.26 -6.18 3.90
N VAL A 29 -82.31 -5.52 4.34
CA VAL A 29 -82.35 -4.07 4.56
C VAL A 29 -81.40 -3.70 5.74
N LEU A 30 -81.49 -4.42 6.87
CA LEU A 30 -80.56 -4.19 8.01
C LEU A 30 -79.12 -4.41 7.60
N ARG A 31 -78.86 -5.43 6.81
CA ARG A 31 -77.49 -5.72 6.28
C ARG A 31 -76.97 -4.59 5.36
N LEU A 32 -77.87 -4.05 4.54
CA LEU A 32 -77.56 -2.94 3.65
C LEU A 32 -77.32 -1.65 4.44
N VAL A 33 -78.07 -1.38 5.47
CA VAL A 33 -77.90 -0.23 6.37
C VAL A 33 -76.52 -0.35 7.14
N VAL A 34 -76.21 -1.55 7.61
CA VAL A 34 -74.95 -1.80 8.33
C VAL A 34 -73.78 -1.62 7.38
N PHE A 35 -73.88 -2.15 6.15
CA PHE A 35 -72.80 -1.93 5.16
C PHE A 35 -72.69 -0.45 4.73
N ALA A 36 -73.80 0.26 4.62
CA ALA A 36 -73.82 1.69 4.33
C ALA A 36 -73.21 2.50 5.51
N ALA A 37 -73.51 2.11 6.73
CA ALA A 37 -72.92 2.74 7.93
C ALA A 37 -71.41 2.46 8.04
N ILE A 38 -70.95 1.24 7.74
CA ILE A 38 -69.54 0.89 7.68
C ILE A 38 -68.82 1.64 6.55
N ALA A 39 -69.43 1.69 5.34
CA ALA A 39 -68.91 2.45 4.24
C ALA A 39 -68.82 3.96 4.55
N ALA A 40 -69.84 4.54 5.17
CA ALA A 40 -69.81 5.93 5.61
C ALA A 40 -68.73 6.17 6.70
N ALA A 41 -68.57 5.24 7.64
CA ALA A 41 -67.51 5.29 8.63
C ALA A 41 -66.10 5.18 8.01
N LEU A 42 -65.92 4.30 7.02
CA LEU A 42 -64.67 4.15 6.30
C LEU A 42 -64.36 5.38 5.41
N VAL A 43 -65.38 5.94 4.74
CA VAL A 43 -65.21 7.20 3.99
C VAL A 43 -64.87 8.35 4.92
N LYS A 44 -65.53 8.42 6.10
CA LYS A 44 -65.21 9.42 7.12
C LYS A 44 -63.77 9.23 7.65
N LEU A 45 -63.35 8.00 7.87
CA LEU A 45 -61.99 7.70 8.27
C LEU A 45 -60.96 7.99 7.16
N ALA A 46 -61.27 7.68 5.89
CA ALA A 46 -60.35 7.87 4.76
C ALA A 46 -60.26 9.32 4.30
N PHE A 47 -61.38 10.09 4.37
CA PHE A 47 -61.40 11.45 3.83
C PHE A 47 -61.46 12.56 4.88
N PHE A 48 -61.87 12.28 6.11
CA PHE A 48 -61.99 13.29 7.16
C PHE A 48 -61.12 13.04 8.39
N SER A 49 -60.28 11.99 8.40
CA SER A 49 -59.22 11.85 9.39
C SER A 49 -57.98 12.70 9.04
N GLY A 50 -58.12 13.59 8.08
CA GLY A 50 -57.10 14.52 7.67
C GLY A 50 -57.18 15.92 8.28
N ALA A 51 -57.85 16.09 9.40
CA ALA A 51 -57.81 17.38 10.08
C ALA A 51 -57.64 17.16 11.59
N THR A 52 -56.53 17.64 12.08
CA THR A 52 -56.16 17.78 13.51
C THR A 52 -55.77 16.51 14.27
N ALA A 53 -54.83 15.72 13.75
CA ALA A 53 -53.69 15.45 14.57
C ALA A 53 -52.59 16.36 13.99
N GLY A 54 -52.22 17.39 14.66
CA GLY A 54 -50.95 18.03 14.47
C GLY A 54 -49.94 16.91 14.54
N ALA A 55 -49.52 16.41 13.37
CA ALA A 55 -48.18 15.89 13.25
C ALA A 55 -47.32 17.13 13.48
N ASP A 56 -47.17 17.52 14.74
CA ASP A 56 -45.87 17.93 15.17
C ASP A 56 -45.02 16.79 14.75
N GLY A 57 -44.60 16.86 13.48
CA GLY A 57 -43.46 16.11 13.04
C GLY A 57 -42.45 16.38 14.13
N VAL A 58 -42.11 15.33 14.87
CA VAL A 58 -40.93 15.35 15.71
C VAL A 58 -39.84 15.73 14.75
N ARG A 59 -39.75 17.04 14.46
CA ARG A 59 -38.54 17.58 13.88
C ARG A 59 -37.51 17.20 14.92
N PRO A 60 -36.47 16.45 14.54
CA PRO A 60 -35.40 16.26 15.45
C PRO A 60 -34.83 17.65 15.74
N THR A 61 -35.32 18.27 16.80
CA THR A 61 -34.80 19.53 17.38
C THR A 61 -33.52 19.23 18.17
N GLY A 62 -32.90 18.08 17.94
CA GLY A 62 -31.51 17.88 18.28
C GLY A 62 -30.70 18.72 17.32
N VAL A 63 -30.21 19.87 17.77
CA VAL A 63 -29.04 20.48 17.19
C VAL A 63 -27.98 19.38 17.29
N VAL A 64 -27.72 18.70 16.18
CA VAL A 64 -26.60 17.77 16.09
C VAL A 64 -25.38 18.65 16.21
N SER A 65 -24.86 18.80 17.43
CA SER A 65 -23.63 19.52 17.67
C SER A 65 -22.55 18.82 16.86
N GLU A 66 -22.09 19.45 15.82
CA GLU A 66 -20.99 18.92 15.01
C GLU A 66 -19.79 18.68 15.93
N PRO A 67 -19.21 17.47 15.92
CA PRO A 67 -18.07 17.17 16.79
C PRO A 67 -16.90 18.09 16.44
N THR A 68 -16.38 18.77 17.46
CA THR A 68 -15.25 19.67 17.34
C THR A 68 -13.97 19.00 17.87
N THR A 69 -12.84 19.39 17.33
CA THR A 69 -11.52 19.02 17.83
C THR A 69 -10.69 20.27 18.04
N THR A 70 -9.72 20.19 18.94
CA THR A 70 -8.80 21.31 19.21
C THR A 70 -7.47 21.08 18.49
N VAL A 71 -6.90 22.12 17.92
CA VAL A 71 -5.56 22.10 17.34
C VAL A 71 -4.54 21.88 18.46
N ALA A 72 -3.89 20.72 18.42
CA ALA A 72 -2.86 20.34 19.39
C ALA A 72 -1.46 20.58 18.83
N SER A 73 -0.46 20.74 19.70
CA SER A 73 0.94 20.62 19.30
C SER A 73 1.46 19.23 19.63
N GLY A 74 2.18 18.65 18.70
CA GLY A 74 2.75 17.31 18.84
C GLY A 74 3.84 17.04 17.81
N SER A 75 4.45 15.87 17.89
CA SER A 75 5.35 15.39 16.84
C SER A 75 4.59 14.59 15.81
N ILE A 76 4.88 14.82 14.55
CA ILE A 76 4.34 14.07 13.42
C ILE A 76 5.49 13.48 12.61
N ARG A 77 5.34 12.24 12.15
CA ARG A 77 6.36 11.55 11.35
C ARG A 77 5.67 10.82 10.20
N ASN A 78 6.20 11.01 9.01
CA ASN A 78 5.77 10.27 7.84
C ASN A 78 6.75 9.12 7.60
N ASP A 79 6.57 8.03 8.34
CA ASP A 79 7.40 6.83 8.21
C ASP A 79 6.69 5.82 7.30
N LEU A 80 7.41 5.39 6.26
CA LEU A 80 6.96 4.34 5.35
C LEU A 80 7.71 3.05 5.68
N THR A 81 6.99 2.05 6.16
CA THR A 81 7.56 0.72 6.43
C THR A 81 7.26 -0.22 5.28
N LEU A 82 8.30 -0.89 4.77
CA LEU A 82 8.27 -1.82 3.64
C LEU A 82 8.86 -3.16 4.07
N ASP A 83 8.32 -4.24 3.52
CA ASP A 83 8.97 -5.53 3.61
C ASP A 83 10.11 -5.59 2.58
N ALA A 84 11.25 -6.07 3.04
CA ALA A 84 12.50 -6.09 2.29
C ALA A 84 13.26 -7.40 2.55
N THR A 85 14.24 -7.66 1.71
CA THR A 85 15.12 -8.82 1.84
C THR A 85 16.56 -8.37 1.68
N VAL A 86 17.45 -8.99 2.44
CA VAL A 86 18.89 -8.76 2.35
C VAL A 86 19.45 -9.59 1.17
N PHE A 87 20.17 -8.94 0.27
CA PHE A 87 20.87 -9.57 -0.84
C PHE A 87 22.36 -9.30 -0.75
N ALA A 88 23.17 -10.28 -1.12
CA ALA A 88 24.58 -10.01 -1.40
C ALA A 88 24.72 -9.20 -2.69
N ASP A 89 25.71 -8.33 -2.77
CA ASP A 89 25.99 -7.62 -3.99
C ASP A 89 26.45 -8.59 -5.09
N ALA A 90 26.13 -8.25 -6.33
CA ALA A 90 26.48 -9.09 -7.48
C ALA A 90 28.02 -9.23 -7.60
N ALA A 91 28.46 -10.42 -7.94
CA ALA A 91 29.88 -10.67 -8.20
C ALA A 91 30.38 -9.80 -9.37
N ALA A 92 31.52 -9.18 -9.17
CA ALA A 92 32.19 -8.39 -10.20
C ALA A 92 32.99 -9.31 -11.13
N PRO A 93 32.78 -9.25 -12.45
CA PRO A 93 33.55 -10.06 -13.38
C PRO A 93 35.00 -9.51 -13.52
N VAL A 94 35.98 -10.39 -13.39
CA VAL A 94 37.38 -10.13 -13.75
C VAL A 94 37.53 -10.45 -15.21
N ARG A 95 37.81 -9.42 -16.05
CA ARG A 95 37.86 -9.56 -17.49
C ARG A 95 39.32 -9.57 -17.99
N ALA A 96 39.55 -10.33 -19.05
CA ALA A 96 40.83 -10.33 -19.73
C ALA A 96 41.16 -8.95 -20.33
N THR A 97 42.32 -8.42 -20.01
CA THR A 97 42.84 -7.14 -20.56
C THR A 97 43.69 -7.35 -21.78
N ALA A 98 44.08 -8.59 -22.09
CA ALA A 98 44.86 -8.97 -23.26
C ALA A 98 44.33 -10.27 -23.87
N ALA A 99 44.40 -10.39 -25.18
CA ALA A 99 44.11 -11.63 -25.89
C ALA A 99 45.32 -12.56 -25.86
N GLY A 100 45.08 -13.86 -25.70
CA GLY A 100 46.16 -14.85 -25.70
C GLY A 100 45.79 -16.13 -24.98
N GLU A 101 46.78 -16.95 -24.69
CA GLU A 101 46.65 -18.23 -24.00
C GLU A 101 46.85 -18.05 -22.50
N VAL A 102 45.93 -18.60 -21.69
CA VAL A 102 46.06 -18.61 -20.23
C VAL A 102 47.14 -19.62 -19.82
N THR A 103 48.27 -19.12 -19.32
CA THR A 103 49.37 -19.99 -18.88
C THR A 103 49.27 -20.42 -17.44
N LYS A 104 48.59 -19.62 -16.61
CA LYS A 104 48.43 -19.92 -15.19
C LYS A 104 47.16 -19.29 -14.65
N VAL A 105 46.42 -20.01 -13.86
CA VAL A 105 45.34 -19.51 -12.97
C VAL A 105 45.90 -19.53 -11.55
N VAL A 106 45.86 -18.38 -10.88
CA VAL A 106 46.52 -18.17 -9.57
C VAL A 106 45.53 -18.35 -8.41
N VAL A 107 44.26 -18.13 -8.66
CA VAL A 107 43.19 -18.18 -7.65
C VAL A 107 42.29 -19.39 -7.82
N ALA A 108 41.70 -19.85 -6.73
CA ALA A 108 40.72 -20.92 -6.74
C ALA A 108 39.35 -20.38 -6.25
N PRO A 109 38.23 -21.02 -6.64
CA PRO A 109 36.92 -20.71 -6.07
C PRO A 109 36.95 -20.79 -4.56
N GLY A 110 36.34 -19.81 -3.87
CA GLY A 110 36.35 -19.66 -2.42
C GLY A 110 37.54 -18.92 -1.83
N ALA A 111 38.56 -18.58 -2.64
CA ALA A 111 39.72 -17.81 -2.17
C ALA A 111 39.32 -16.32 -1.94
N ALA A 112 39.81 -15.75 -0.83
CA ALA A 112 39.72 -14.32 -0.61
C ALA A 112 40.78 -13.59 -1.43
N VAL A 113 40.40 -12.49 -2.06
CA VAL A 113 41.27 -11.67 -2.89
C VAL A 113 41.06 -10.19 -2.58
N ASP A 114 42.14 -9.42 -2.66
CA ASP A 114 42.10 -7.97 -2.58
C ASP A 114 42.14 -7.36 -3.98
N ALA A 115 41.78 -6.09 -4.09
CA ALA A 115 41.96 -5.35 -5.33
C ALA A 115 43.45 -5.35 -5.73
N GLY A 116 43.73 -5.74 -6.98
CA GLY A 116 45.09 -5.90 -7.47
C GLY A 116 45.70 -7.30 -7.30
N THR A 117 45.04 -8.24 -6.61
CA THR A 117 45.51 -9.63 -6.50
C THR A 117 45.55 -10.29 -7.86
N PRO A 118 46.69 -10.96 -8.24
CA PRO A 118 46.79 -11.70 -9.50
C PRO A 118 45.74 -12.84 -9.56
N VAL A 119 44.99 -12.88 -10.66
CA VAL A 119 43.97 -13.89 -10.90
C VAL A 119 44.44 -14.90 -11.94
N ALA A 120 44.95 -14.43 -13.06
CA ALA A 120 45.44 -15.26 -14.14
C ALA A 120 46.63 -14.59 -14.86
N VAL A 121 47.43 -15.40 -15.53
CA VAL A 121 48.52 -14.94 -16.38
C VAL A 121 48.23 -15.39 -17.81
N VAL A 122 48.20 -14.44 -18.72
CA VAL A 122 47.93 -14.61 -20.16
C VAL A 122 49.20 -14.37 -20.95
N LYS A 123 49.53 -15.30 -21.80
CA LYS A 123 50.60 -15.18 -22.78
C LYS A 123 50.02 -14.59 -24.06
N GLN A 124 50.38 -13.35 -24.39
CA GLN A 124 49.94 -12.68 -25.61
C GLN A 124 51.03 -12.63 -26.64
N GLN A 125 50.68 -12.67 -27.92
CA GLN A 125 51.58 -12.39 -29.00
C GLN A 125 51.73 -10.87 -29.13
N LEU A 126 52.95 -10.40 -29.11
CA LEU A 126 53.30 -8.99 -29.29
C LEU A 126 53.18 -8.60 -30.75
N ALA A 127 52.72 -7.37 -30.99
CA ALA A 127 52.59 -6.84 -32.37
C ALA A 127 53.93 -6.71 -33.11
N THR A 128 55.04 -6.53 -32.38
CA THR A 128 56.37 -6.38 -32.97
C THR A 128 57.07 -7.73 -32.94
N PRO A 129 57.32 -8.34 -34.09
CA PRO A 129 58.10 -9.59 -34.17
C PRO A 129 59.55 -9.39 -33.73
N ALA A 130 60.24 -10.48 -33.49
CA ALA A 130 61.71 -10.47 -33.27
C ALA A 130 62.46 -10.07 -34.52
N ALA A 131 63.74 -9.73 -34.36
CA ALA A 131 64.57 -9.31 -35.48
C ALA A 131 64.77 -10.38 -36.61
N ASP A 132 64.50 -11.65 -36.25
CA ASP A 132 64.54 -12.80 -37.17
C ASP A 132 63.13 -13.11 -37.79
N GLY A 133 62.10 -12.24 -37.52
CA GLY A 133 60.76 -12.40 -38.02
C GLY A 133 59.89 -13.38 -37.21
N SER A 134 60.41 -13.99 -36.14
CA SER A 134 59.69 -14.90 -35.32
C SER A 134 58.70 -14.17 -34.41
N PRO A 135 57.52 -14.80 -34.06
CA PRO A 135 56.53 -14.17 -33.16
C PRO A 135 57.16 -14.02 -31.78
N ARG A 136 57.00 -12.81 -31.19
CA ARG A 136 57.34 -12.53 -29.79
C ARG A 136 56.13 -12.68 -28.92
N TYR A 137 56.36 -13.22 -27.74
CA TYR A 137 55.30 -13.39 -26.73
C TYR A 137 55.69 -12.59 -25.48
N GLY A 138 54.69 -11.98 -24.89
CA GLY A 138 54.76 -11.35 -23.58
C GLY A 138 53.75 -11.98 -22.62
N THR A 139 53.93 -11.76 -21.33
CA THR A 139 52.98 -12.19 -20.31
C THR A 139 52.28 -11.00 -19.71
N VAL A 140 50.98 -11.07 -19.59
CA VAL A 140 50.14 -10.08 -18.91
C VAL A 140 49.46 -10.73 -17.72
N THR A 141 49.62 -10.13 -16.56
CA THR A 141 48.95 -10.57 -15.33
C THR A 141 47.65 -9.84 -15.23
N ILE A 142 46.56 -10.60 -15.16
CA ILE A 142 45.21 -10.08 -14.95
C ILE A 142 44.94 -10.09 -13.44
N THR A 143 44.51 -8.96 -12.90
CA THR A 143 44.30 -8.76 -11.47
C THR A 143 42.81 -8.56 -11.14
N ALA A 144 42.44 -8.88 -9.92
CA ALA A 144 41.13 -8.59 -9.40
C ALA A 144 40.87 -7.07 -9.30
N GLY A 145 39.75 -6.59 -9.79
CA GLY A 145 39.38 -5.17 -9.74
C GLY A 145 38.77 -4.72 -8.40
N ALA A 146 38.38 -5.67 -7.58
CA ALA A 146 37.75 -5.42 -6.28
C ALA A 146 38.15 -6.49 -5.26
N ALA A 147 38.10 -6.14 -3.99
CA ALA A 147 38.24 -7.09 -2.89
C ALA A 147 36.96 -7.94 -2.72
N GLY A 148 37.17 -9.21 -2.36
CA GLY A 148 36.03 -10.12 -2.13
C GLY A 148 36.48 -11.57 -2.13
N THR A 149 35.50 -12.46 -2.35
CA THR A 149 35.71 -13.90 -2.47
C THR A 149 35.48 -14.34 -3.91
N VAL A 150 36.39 -15.12 -4.46
CA VAL A 150 36.23 -15.69 -5.82
C VAL A 150 35.03 -16.65 -5.80
N SER A 151 33.96 -16.29 -6.50
CA SER A 151 32.72 -17.11 -6.56
C SER A 151 32.83 -18.18 -7.66
N ALA A 152 33.45 -17.85 -8.77
CA ALA A 152 33.69 -18.77 -9.89
C ALA A 152 35.00 -18.43 -10.62
N VAL A 153 35.61 -19.46 -11.22
CA VAL A 153 36.70 -19.33 -12.18
C VAL A 153 36.24 -19.97 -13.47
N ASP A 154 36.05 -19.14 -14.50
CA ASP A 154 35.42 -19.51 -15.76
C ASP A 154 36.41 -19.86 -16.84
N VAL A 155 37.73 -19.96 -16.50
CA VAL A 155 38.80 -20.18 -17.46
C VAL A 155 39.72 -21.32 -17.02
N LEU A 156 40.26 -22.03 -18.00
CA LEU A 156 41.20 -23.13 -17.80
C LEU A 156 42.60 -22.76 -18.32
N VAL A 157 43.65 -23.39 -17.74
CA VAL A 157 45.01 -23.26 -18.25
C VAL A 157 45.09 -23.88 -19.64
N GLY A 158 45.73 -23.18 -20.60
CA GLY A 158 45.78 -23.51 -22.00
C GLY A 158 44.64 -22.96 -22.86
N GLN A 159 43.63 -22.35 -22.23
CA GLN A 159 42.53 -21.77 -22.96
C GLN A 159 42.93 -20.45 -23.65
N GLN A 160 42.45 -20.25 -24.88
CA GLN A 160 42.57 -18.98 -25.60
C GLN A 160 41.48 -18.04 -25.14
N VAL A 161 41.83 -16.81 -24.79
CA VAL A 161 40.91 -15.76 -24.35
C VAL A 161 41.08 -14.51 -25.22
N ALA A 162 39.95 -13.82 -25.41
CA ALA A 162 39.90 -12.51 -26.05
C ALA A 162 39.84 -11.40 -25.01
N VAL A 163 40.15 -10.17 -25.41
CA VAL A 163 39.96 -8.99 -24.55
C VAL A 163 38.49 -8.83 -24.21
N GLY A 164 38.18 -8.74 -22.92
CA GLY A 164 36.82 -8.61 -22.43
C GLY A 164 36.20 -9.91 -21.93
N ASP A 165 36.81 -11.08 -22.24
CA ASP A 165 36.33 -12.36 -21.73
C ASP A 165 36.37 -12.41 -20.20
N VAL A 166 35.37 -13.03 -19.57
CA VAL A 166 35.32 -13.20 -18.13
C VAL A 166 36.21 -14.38 -17.74
N LEU A 167 37.19 -14.14 -16.86
CA LEU A 167 38.11 -15.14 -16.35
C LEU A 167 37.69 -15.69 -14.98
N ALA A 168 37.13 -14.83 -14.13
CA ALA A 168 36.68 -15.17 -12.81
C ALA A 168 35.61 -14.16 -12.36
N GLN A 169 34.91 -14.53 -11.32
CA GLN A 169 33.93 -13.66 -10.68
C GLN A 169 34.29 -13.50 -9.21
N VAL A 170 34.35 -12.24 -8.74
CA VAL A 170 34.66 -11.89 -7.35
C VAL A 170 33.43 -11.31 -6.70
N ALA A 171 32.88 -12.00 -5.70
CA ALA A 171 31.76 -11.54 -4.89
C ALA A 171 32.28 -10.61 -3.77
N PRO A 172 31.90 -9.35 -3.75
CA PRO A 172 32.28 -8.45 -2.68
C PRO A 172 31.60 -8.85 -1.37
N PRO A 173 32.20 -8.62 -0.20
CA PRO A 173 31.60 -8.90 1.10
C PRO A 173 30.59 -7.80 1.50
N THR A 174 29.84 -7.29 0.55
CA THR A 174 28.86 -6.21 0.76
C THR A 174 27.46 -6.72 0.50
N PHE A 175 26.53 -6.15 1.24
CA PHE A 175 25.13 -6.51 1.19
C PHE A 175 24.27 -5.28 0.93
N ASN A 176 23.13 -5.50 0.35
CA ASN A 176 22.11 -4.49 0.19
C ASN A 176 20.74 -5.03 0.65
N VAL A 177 19.89 -4.14 1.08
CA VAL A 177 18.49 -4.43 1.40
C VAL A 177 17.64 -3.96 0.25
N THR A 178 16.82 -4.85 -0.30
CA THR A 178 15.94 -4.51 -1.41
C THR A 178 14.49 -4.78 -0.99
N GLY A 179 13.62 -3.79 -1.19
CA GLY A 179 12.18 -3.87 -0.93
C GLY A 179 11.39 -3.35 -2.12
N SER A 180 10.11 -3.73 -2.20
CA SER A 180 9.18 -3.21 -3.19
C SER A 180 8.30 -2.12 -2.59
N ILE A 181 8.05 -1.06 -3.35
CA ILE A 181 7.11 0.02 -2.97
C ILE A 181 5.85 -0.10 -3.83
N ALA A 182 4.67 -0.05 -3.21
CA ALA A 182 3.44 0.11 -3.96
C ALA A 182 3.40 1.47 -4.67
N ALA A 183 2.88 1.51 -5.90
CA ALA A 183 2.86 2.73 -6.71
C ALA A 183 2.23 3.94 -6.00
N VAL A 184 1.16 3.70 -5.24
CA VAL A 184 0.48 4.74 -4.44
C VAL A 184 1.35 5.32 -3.31
N GLN A 185 2.30 4.55 -2.80
CA GLN A 185 3.19 4.99 -1.72
C GLN A 185 4.36 5.84 -2.24
N GLN A 186 4.65 5.81 -3.54
CA GLN A 186 5.69 6.65 -4.14
C GLN A 186 5.40 8.14 -3.97
N TYR A 187 4.11 8.53 -4.05
CA TYR A 187 3.71 9.91 -3.85
C TYR A 187 3.98 10.44 -2.43
N ARG A 188 4.18 9.55 -1.46
CA ARG A 188 4.58 9.94 -0.10
C ARG A 188 6.08 10.24 0.01
N LEU A 189 6.89 9.80 -0.95
CA LEU A 189 8.35 9.99 -1.01
C LEU A 189 8.73 11.15 -1.95
N LEU A 190 7.99 12.25 -1.92
CA LEU A 190 8.29 13.46 -2.73
C LEU A 190 9.66 14.05 -2.38
N THR A 191 10.05 14.00 -1.12
CA THR A 191 11.41 14.25 -0.68
C THR A 191 12.19 12.95 -0.84
N LYS A 192 13.29 12.96 -1.61
CA LYS A 192 14.13 11.78 -1.80
C LYS A 192 14.94 11.50 -0.52
N PRO A 193 14.50 10.60 0.35
CA PRO A 193 15.27 10.23 1.52
C PRO A 193 16.55 9.53 1.08
N THR A 194 17.66 9.80 1.76
CA THR A 194 18.97 9.21 1.48
C THR A 194 19.29 8.03 2.39
N GLU A 195 18.51 7.87 3.43
CA GLU A 195 18.72 6.90 4.50
C GLU A 195 17.42 6.19 4.87
N ALA A 196 17.54 4.99 5.39
CA ALA A 196 16.43 4.27 5.95
C ALA A 196 16.88 3.38 7.12
N LYS A 197 15.97 3.12 8.05
CA LYS A 197 16.21 2.24 9.19
C LYS A 197 15.84 0.81 8.81
N VAL A 198 16.77 -0.12 9.00
CA VAL A 198 16.58 -1.54 8.75
C VAL A 198 16.42 -2.28 10.07
N THR A 199 15.41 -3.13 10.14
CA THR A 199 15.19 -4.04 11.27
C THR A 199 15.07 -5.46 10.75
N ILE A 200 15.92 -6.37 11.24
CA ILE A 200 15.93 -7.78 10.87
C ILE A 200 15.40 -8.58 12.07
N ALA A 201 14.35 -9.36 11.86
CA ALA A 201 13.79 -10.19 12.94
C ALA A 201 14.78 -11.27 13.35
N GLY A 202 15.17 -11.28 14.64
CA GLY A 202 16.19 -12.22 15.16
C GLY A 202 17.62 -11.90 14.73
N GLY A 203 17.86 -10.77 14.10
CA GLY A 203 19.17 -10.29 13.64
C GLY A 203 19.81 -9.26 14.58
N PRO A 204 20.77 -8.48 14.07
CA PRO A 204 21.44 -7.43 14.80
C PRO A 204 20.47 -6.33 15.24
N ALA A 205 20.94 -5.41 16.10
CA ALA A 205 20.19 -4.22 16.48
C ALA A 205 19.80 -3.43 15.20
N PRO A 206 18.65 -2.73 15.22
CA PRO A 206 18.24 -1.90 14.10
C PRO A 206 19.34 -0.91 13.71
N PHE A 207 19.67 -0.87 12.42
CA PHE A 207 20.75 -0.03 11.89
C PHE A 207 20.21 0.88 10.76
N THR A 208 20.97 1.93 10.48
CA THR A 208 20.67 2.84 9.36
C THR A 208 21.45 2.41 8.14
N CYS A 209 20.76 2.17 7.04
CA CYS A 209 21.38 1.93 5.74
C CYS A 209 21.51 3.25 4.97
N THR A 210 22.50 3.34 4.11
CA THR A 210 22.84 4.53 3.35
C THR A 210 22.69 4.32 1.85
N GLY A 211 22.71 5.41 1.09
CA GLY A 211 22.61 5.32 -0.37
C GLY A 211 21.26 4.81 -0.85
N LEU A 212 20.17 5.19 -0.17
CA LEU A 212 18.84 4.79 -0.56
C LEU A 212 18.54 5.25 -1.98
N SER A 213 18.22 4.29 -2.83
CA SER A 213 17.82 4.54 -4.22
C SER A 213 16.47 3.90 -4.49
N VAL A 214 15.61 4.66 -5.17
CA VAL A 214 14.31 4.18 -5.65
C VAL A 214 14.41 4.05 -7.16
N SER A 215 14.32 2.84 -7.66
CA SER A 215 14.31 2.55 -9.10
C SER A 215 12.92 2.16 -9.55
N ALA A 216 12.35 2.92 -10.49
CA ALA A 216 11.16 2.52 -11.20
C ALA A 216 11.56 1.70 -12.43
N PRO A 217 10.89 0.59 -12.74
CA PRO A 217 11.15 -0.14 -13.97
C PRO A 217 10.84 0.77 -15.17
N LEU A 218 11.84 0.96 -16.03
CA LEU A 218 11.62 1.64 -17.30
C LEU A 218 10.89 0.68 -18.25
N ALA A 219 9.85 1.15 -18.89
CA ALA A 219 9.16 0.39 -19.92
C ALA A 219 10.17 0.07 -21.05
N GLY A 220 10.40 -1.20 -21.32
CA GLY A 220 11.37 -1.67 -22.34
C GLY A 220 12.72 -2.15 -21.83
N ALA A 221 13.03 -1.99 -20.54
CA ALA A 221 14.17 -2.68 -19.94
C ALA A 221 13.78 -4.13 -19.67
N SER A 222 13.86 -4.99 -20.67
CA SER A 222 14.00 -6.42 -20.43
C SER A 222 15.25 -6.60 -19.59
N ALA A 223 15.13 -7.25 -18.43
CA ALA A 223 16.30 -7.69 -17.69
C ALA A 223 17.18 -8.44 -18.69
N GLY A 224 18.33 -7.86 -19.02
CA GLY A 224 19.27 -8.44 -19.94
C GLY A 224 19.72 -9.79 -19.38
N SER A 225 19.14 -10.85 -19.85
CA SER A 225 19.78 -12.15 -19.86
C SER A 225 20.83 -12.09 -20.94
N ASP A 226 22.06 -11.83 -20.51
CA ASP A 226 23.21 -12.04 -21.38
C ASP A 226 23.22 -13.48 -21.88
N GLY A 227 23.07 -13.59 -23.18
CA GLY A 227 23.67 -14.62 -24.02
C GLY A 227 23.22 -16.05 -23.83
N SER A 228 22.26 -16.50 -24.61
CA SER A 228 22.38 -17.71 -25.44
C SER A 228 21.10 -17.90 -26.20
N ALA A 229 21.14 -17.66 -27.49
CA ALA A 229 20.10 -18.05 -28.41
C ALA A 229 19.99 -19.57 -28.44
N GLN A 230 18.96 -20.08 -27.74
CA GLN A 230 18.49 -21.43 -27.94
C GLN A 230 17.00 -21.33 -28.18
N ALA A 231 16.57 -21.75 -29.35
CA ALA A 231 15.19 -21.72 -29.77
C ALA A 231 14.29 -22.52 -28.78
N PRO A 232 13.13 -22.00 -28.40
CA PRO A 232 12.23 -22.72 -27.50
C PRO A 232 11.43 -23.79 -28.24
N ALA A 233 11.56 -25.03 -27.77
CA ALA A 233 10.58 -26.06 -28.02
C ALA A 233 9.29 -25.76 -27.17
N PRO A 234 8.09 -26.03 -27.68
CA PRO A 234 6.87 -25.79 -26.95
C PRO A 234 6.65 -26.88 -25.89
N SER A 235 6.83 -26.52 -24.63
CA SER A 235 6.39 -27.36 -23.51
C SER A 235 5.17 -26.76 -22.87
N ALA A 236 4.08 -27.51 -22.91
CA ALA A 236 2.81 -27.24 -22.30
C ALA A 236 2.90 -27.28 -20.76
N GLY A 237 2.29 -26.29 -20.11
CA GLY A 237 1.62 -26.44 -18.83
C GLY A 237 2.46 -26.52 -17.57
N SER A 238 2.73 -25.35 -16.97
CA SER A 238 2.78 -25.20 -15.52
C SER A 238 2.35 -23.77 -15.18
N PRO A 239 1.43 -23.56 -14.23
CA PRO A 239 1.13 -22.23 -13.74
C PRO A 239 2.28 -21.83 -12.80
N SER A 240 3.35 -21.34 -13.39
CA SER A 240 4.47 -20.84 -12.62
C SER A 240 4.27 -19.37 -12.31
N GLY A 241 4.23 -19.14 -11.03
CA GLY A 241 4.81 -17.99 -10.40
C GLY A 241 4.33 -16.63 -10.91
N ALA A 242 3.63 -15.96 -10.03
CA ALA A 242 3.42 -14.53 -10.08
C ALA A 242 4.62 -13.84 -10.73
N GLY A 243 4.45 -13.45 -12.00
CA GLY A 243 5.34 -12.52 -12.64
C GLY A 243 5.46 -11.33 -11.71
N SER A 244 6.66 -11.03 -11.25
CA SER A 244 6.94 -9.79 -10.59
C SER A 244 6.54 -8.69 -11.57
N THR A 245 5.30 -8.22 -11.46
CA THR A 245 4.89 -6.94 -12.01
C THR A 245 5.84 -5.96 -11.35
N GLY A 246 6.90 -5.58 -12.09
CA GLY A 246 8.00 -4.79 -11.58
C GLY A 246 7.53 -3.45 -11.07
N GLY A 247 7.04 -3.44 -9.84
CA GLY A 247 6.83 -2.22 -9.08
C GLY A 247 8.19 -1.57 -8.82
N PRO A 248 8.18 -0.30 -8.47
CA PRO A 248 9.40 0.38 -8.09
C PRO A 248 10.04 -0.32 -6.89
N THR A 249 11.35 -0.48 -6.97
CA THR A 249 12.16 -1.12 -5.94
C THR A 249 13.01 -0.11 -5.21
N VAL A 250 13.12 -0.29 -3.92
CA VAL A 250 14.04 0.46 -3.05
C VAL A 250 15.23 -0.40 -2.78
N ARG A 251 16.42 0.17 -2.93
CA ARG A 251 17.69 -0.47 -2.60
C ARG A 251 18.51 0.43 -1.68
N CYS A 252 19.15 -0.18 -0.69
CA CYS A 252 19.90 0.51 0.33
C CYS A 252 21.10 -0.34 0.76
N ALA A 253 22.29 0.25 0.85
CA ALA A 253 23.49 -0.46 1.22
C ALA A 253 23.55 -0.70 2.73
N VAL A 254 23.95 -1.91 3.13
CA VAL A 254 24.21 -2.27 4.53
C VAL A 254 25.61 -1.77 4.91
N PRO A 255 25.75 -1.09 6.08
CA PRO A 255 27.05 -0.68 6.58
C PRO A 255 27.98 -1.88 6.82
N ALA A 256 29.27 -1.71 6.59
CA ALA A 256 30.25 -2.79 6.67
C ALA A 256 30.49 -3.33 8.11
N ASP A 257 30.12 -2.56 9.12
CA ASP A 257 30.20 -2.92 10.54
C ASP A 257 29.06 -3.84 11.00
N VAL A 258 28.03 -4.02 10.15
CA VAL A 258 26.86 -4.85 10.48
C VAL A 258 26.97 -6.21 9.80
N THR A 259 27.06 -7.27 10.59
CA THR A 259 27.08 -8.63 10.06
C THR A 259 25.66 -9.08 9.71
N VAL A 260 25.44 -9.37 8.43
CA VAL A 260 24.17 -9.87 7.89
C VAL A 260 24.41 -11.03 6.95
N PHE A 261 23.36 -11.78 6.64
CA PHE A 261 23.40 -12.88 5.68
C PHE A 261 22.38 -12.65 4.57
N ALA A 262 22.70 -13.07 3.37
CA ALA A 262 21.78 -13.03 2.24
C ALA A 262 20.54 -13.90 2.50
N GLY A 263 19.39 -13.45 2.03
CA GLY A 263 18.11 -14.14 2.18
C GLY A 263 17.34 -13.82 3.46
N LEU A 264 17.89 -13.01 4.36
CA LEU A 264 17.18 -12.59 5.57
C LEU A 264 16.05 -11.62 5.22
N ALA A 265 14.87 -11.88 5.81
CA ALA A 265 13.77 -10.94 5.76
C ALA A 265 14.04 -9.74 6.68
N ALA A 266 13.78 -8.56 6.17
CA ALA A 266 13.99 -7.30 6.88
C ALA A 266 12.77 -6.38 6.74
N LYS A 267 12.60 -5.46 7.67
CA LYS A 267 11.69 -4.32 7.55
C LYS A 267 12.52 -3.07 7.32
N LEU A 268 12.21 -2.37 6.25
CA LEU A 268 12.83 -1.11 5.87
C LEU A 268 11.88 0.04 6.22
N THR A 269 12.27 0.89 7.16
CA THR A 269 11.50 2.09 7.54
C THR A 269 12.19 3.32 6.95
N ILE A 270 11.51 3.96 6.01
CA ILE A 270 11.94 5.17 5.33
C ILE A 270 11.21 6.35 5.94
N SER A 271 11.95 7.33 6.47
CA SER A 271 11.35 8.56 6.97
C SER A 271 11.25 9.58 5.83
N ALA A 272 10.02 9.94 5.47
CA ALA A 272 9.73 10.94 4.45
C ALA A 272 9.51 12.34 5.04
N GLY A 273 9.86 12.53 6.30
CA GLY A 273 9.81 13.79 7.02
C GLY A 273 9.32 13.62 8.45
N SER A 274 9.82 14.47 9.32
CA SER A 274 9.37 14.58 10.71
C SER A 274 9.33 16.05 11.11
N ALA A 275 8.39 16.40 11.98
CA ALA A 275 8.34 17.71 12.61
C ALA A 275 7.99 17.53 14.09
N ASP A 276 8.79 18.12 14.95
CA ASP A 276 8.54 18.19 16.38
C ASP A 276 7.88 19.54 16.67
N ASP A 277 7.03 19.59 17.72
CA ASP A 277 6.25 20.77 18.10
C ASP A 277 5.35 21.37 17.00
N ALA A 278 4.96 20.54 16.03
CA ALA A 278 4.09 20.95 14.96
C ALA A 278 2.63 21.07 15.42
N LEU A 279 1.87 21.96 14.80
CA LEU A 279 0.41 21.97 14.96
C LEU A 279 -0.16 20.78 14.18
N ILE A 280 -0.91 19.92 14.85
CA ILE A 280 -1.47 18.71 14.28
C ILE A 280 -3.00 18.70 14.40
N VAL A 281 -3.65 18.22 13.35
CA VAL A 281 -5.10 18.05 13.29
C VAL A 281 -5.42 16.69 12.65
N PRO A 282 -6.58 16.07 12.98
CA PRO A 282 -7.02 14.87 12.28
C PRO A 282 -7.18 15.12 10.78
N ALA A 283 -6.80 14.16 9.96
CA ALA A 283 -6.97 14.24 8.50
C ALA A 283 -8.43 14.45 8.06
N THR A 284 -9.38 13.95 8.87
CA THR A 284 -10.81 14.10 8.64
C THR A 284 -11.32 15.54 8.75
N ALA A 285 -10.57 16.41 9.43
CA ALA A 285 -10.90 17.83 9.64
C ALA A 285 -10.44 18.74 8.51
N VAL A 286 -9.68 18.22 7.54
CA VAL A 286 -9.04 18.99 6.48
C VAL A 286 -9.62 18.60 5.13
N GLU A 287 -10.10 19.58 4.39
CA GLU A 287 -10.46 19.46 2.97
C GLU A 287 -9.32 20.02 2.12
N GLY A 288 -8.77 19.21 1.22
CA GLY A 288 -7.70 19.63 0.32
C GLY A 288 -6.71 18.53 0.01
N ALA A 289 -5.73 18.86 -0.83
CA ALA A 289 -4.66 17.95 -1.21
C ALA A 289 -3.35 18.71 -1.44
N GLY A 290 -2.22 18.06 -1.20
CA GLY A 290 -0.90 18.65 -1.36
C GLY A 290 -0.58 19.64 -0.24
N ALA A 291 -0.10 20.84 -0.60
CA ALA A 291 0.36 21.84 0.36
C ALA A 291 -0.72 22.82 0.84
N ALA A 292 -1.93 22.77 0.28
CA ALA A 292 -3.01 23.69 0.63
C ALA A 292 -4.27 22.94 1.06
N GLY A 293 -4.92 23.42 2.10
CA GLY A 293 -6.15 22.85 2.62
C GLY A 293 -7.09 23.91 3.18
N THR A 294 -8.28 23.45 3.53
CA THR A 294 -9.30 24.25 4.21
C THR A 294 -9.77 23.47 5.44
N VAL A 295 -9.88 24.15 6.55
CA VAL A 295 -10.49 23.65 7.78
C VAL A 295 -11.68 24.51 8.13
N TYR A 296 -12.59 23.97 8.90
CA TYR A 296 -13.84 24.67 9.24
C TYR A 296 -13.89 24.96 10.74
N ARG A 297 -14.10 26.22 11.09
CA ARG A 297 -14.33 26.63 12.49
C ARG A 297 -15.82 26.63 12.79
N PRO A 298 -16.25 26.08 13.92
CA PRO A 298 -17.64 26.15 14.34
C PRO A 298 -18.05 27.61 14.54
N ALA A 299 -19.26 27.97 14.14
CA ALA A 299 -19.82 29.29 14.44
C ALA A 299 -20.24 29.32 15.92
N ALA A 300 -19.98 30.43 16.61
CA ALA A 300 -20.32 30.60 18.01
C ALA A 300 -21.84 30.56 18.25
N ASP A 301 -22.63 30.90 17.25
CA ASP A 301 -24.09 31.05 17.33
C ASP A 301 -24.84 29.82 16.74
N GLY A 302 -24.13 28.70 16.49
CA GLY A 302 -24.74 27.52 15.84
C GLY A 302 -25.10 27.73 14.36
N GLY A 303 -24.54 28.79 13.73
CA GLY A 303 -24.69 29.09 12.30
C GLY A 303 -23.74 28.25 11.43
N ALA A 304 -23.65 28.62 10.16
CA ALA A 304 -22.76 27.94 9.21
C ALA A 304 -21.29 28.05 9.64
N PRO A 305 -20.52 26.95 9.55
CA PRO A 305 -19.09 26.96 9.89
C PRO A 305 -18.29 27.87 8.96
N THR A 306 -17.23 28.49 9.48
CA THR A 306 -16.37 29.38 8.71
C THR A 306 -15.18 28.63 8.13
N ALA A 307 -15.02 28.67 6.81
CA ALA A 307 -13.88 28.07 6.12
C ALA A 307 -12.61 28.91 6.34
N VAL A 308 -11.54 28.26 6.77
CA VAL A 308 -10.22 28.86 7.01
C VAL A 308 -9.20 28.16 6.12
N LYS A 309 -8.51 28.91 5.27
CA LYS A 309 -7.42 28.38 4.44
C LYS A 309 -6.19 28.12 5.31
N VAL A 310 -5.57 26.98 5.12
CA VAL A 310 -4.39 26.54 5.84
C VAL A 310 -3.33 25.99 4.88
N GLU A 311 -2.08 26.11 5.27
CA GLU A 311 -0.98 25.43 4.61
C GLU A 311 -0.71 24.11 5.33
N LEU A 312 -0.65 23.05 4.53
CA LEU A 312 -0.44 21.69 5.00
C LEU A 312 1.03 21.31 4.88
N GLY A 313 1.52 20.57 5.85
CA GLY A 313 2.85 20.00 5.87
C GLY A 313 2.84 18.47 5.79
N ILE A 314 3.49 17.84 6.75
CA ILE A 314 3.65 16.39 6.83
C ILE A 314 2.29 15.72 7.12
N PHE A 315 2.06 14.59 6.47
CA PHE A 315 0.90 13.73 6.65
C PHE A 315 1.35 12.31 6.99
N ASP A 316 0.88 11.76 8.12
CA ASP A 316 1.24 10.41 8.58
C ASP A 316 0.21 9.32 8.19
N GLY A 317 -0.91 9.73 7.59
CA GLY A 317 -2.04 8.85 7.25
C GLY A 317 -3.25 9.02 8.17
N GLN A 318 -3.10 9.61 9.34
CA GLN A 318 -4.18 9.89 10.30
C GLN A 318 -4.23 11.38 10.69
N GLN A 319 -3.09 12.02 10.79
CA GLN A 319 -2.93 13.42 11.18
C GLN A 319 -2.20 14.21 10.10
N VAL A 320 -2.47 15.49 10.06
CA VAL A 320 -1.85 16.45 9.14
C VAL A 320 -1.21 17.56 9.95
N GLN A 321 0.01 17.91 9.59
CA GLN A 321 0.67 19.11 10.09
C GLN A 321 0.05 20.35 9.47
N ILE A 322 -0.24 21.36 10.28
CA ILE A 322 -0.59 22.69 9.84
C ILE A 322 0.65 23.58 9.98
N VAL A 323 1.12 24.11 8.86
CA VAL A 323 2.28 25.01 8.80
C VAL A 323 1.85 26.45 9.11
N SER A 324 0.70 26.86 8.57
CA SER A 324 0.16 28.20 8.79
C SER A 324 -1.38 28.22 8.71
N GLY A 325 -1.99 29.27 9.26
CA GLY A 325 -3.44 29.51 9.21
C GLY A 325 -4.20 29.21 10.51
N LEU A 326 -3.64 28.44 11.44
CA LEU A 326 -4.23 28.13 12.75
C LEU A 326 -3.26 28.37 13.90
N LYS A 327 -3.81 28.42 15.10
CA LYS A 327 -3.06 28.53 16.36
C LYS A 327 -3.38 27.34 17.27
N LYS A 328 -2.44 27.03 18.15
CA LYS A 328 -2.67 26.03 19.22
C LYS A 328 -3.88 26.40 20.06
N GLY A 329 -4.78 25.44 20.25
CA GLY A 329 -6.01 25.64 21.01
C GLY A 329 -7.20 26.14 20.19
N ASP A 330 -7.02 26.44 18.90
CA ASP A 330 -8.15 26.76 18.03
C ASP A 330 -9.11 25.58 17.94
N GLN A 331 -10.42 25.83 17.99
CA GLN A 331 -11.44 24.81 17.78
C GLN A 331 -11.80 24.75 16.30
N ILE A 332 -11.81 23.53 15.75
CA ILE A 332 -12.20 23.24 14.38
C ILE A 332 -13.19 22.07 14.37
N LEU A 333 -13.93 21.91 13.29
CA LEU A 333 -14.77 20.74 13.10
C LEU A 333 -13.89 19.49 12.91
N GLN A 334 -14.32 18.38 13.49
CA GLN A 334 -13.61 17.11 13.35
C GLN A 334 -13.78 16.49 11.97
N PHE A 335 -14.87 16.85 11.28
CA PHE A 335 -15.18 16.37 9.93
C PHE A 335 -15.45 17.57 9.01
N VAL A 336 -15.10 17.41 7.75
CA VAL A 336 -15.44 18.40 6.70
C VAL A 336 -16.96 18.41 6.52
N PRO A 337 -17.62 19.59 6.58
CA PRO A 337 -19.07 19.69 6.35
C PRO A 337 -19.43 19.14 4.96
N SER A 338 -20.54 18.43 4.84
CA SER A 338 -21.03 18.00 3.54
C SER A 338 -21.54 19.21 2.74
N LYS A 339 -21.26 19.21 1.42
CA LYS A 339 -21.72 20.33 0.55
C LYS A 339 -23.22 20.51 0.52
N VAL A 340 -23.98 19.51 0.98
CA VAL A 340 -25.44 19.58 1.13
C VAL A 340 -25.82 20.51 2.27
N ASP A 341 -25.07 20.49 3.36
CA ASP A 341 -25.32 21.34 4.52
C ASP A 341 -24.96 22.80 4.24
N GLU A 342 -23.91 23.03 3.45
CA GLU A 342 -23.49 24.36 3.03
C GLU A 342 -24.52 25.03 2.11
N GLN A 343 -25.15 24.25 1.20
CA GLN A 343 -26.21 24.74 0.31
C GLN A 343 -27.51 25.00 1.06
N ALA A 344 -27.85 24.18 2.06
CA ALA A 344 -29.03 24.37 2.90
C ALA A 344 -28.90 25.65 3.76
N ALA A 345 -27.73 25.89 4.32
CA ALA A 345 -27.43 27.12 5.07
C ALA A 345 -27.44 28.38 4.18
N ALA A 346 -26.91 28.28 2.94
CA ALA A 346 -26.89 29.40 1.98
C ALA A 346 -28.29 29.74 1.43
N ASN A 347 -29.20 28.78 1.36
CA ASN A 347 -30.57 28.99 0.86
C ASN A 347 -31.58 29.39 1.93
N GLY A 348 -31.15 29.61 3.18
CA GLY A 348 -32.01 30.08 4.26
C GLY A 348 -33.15 29.11 4.63
N ILE A 349 -33.02 27.82 4.31
CA ILE A 349 -33.97 26.76 4.64
C ILE A 349 -33.60 26.13 6.01
N ALA A 350 -33.03 26.90 6.89
CA ALA A 350 -32.93 26.57 8.31
C ALA A 350 -34.04 27.34 9.03
N GLY A 351 -35.24 26.79 9.02
CA GLY A 351 -36.41 27.30 9.68
C GLY A 351 -37.16 26.19 10.34
#